data_bbb07ee28175b4499dd88872aba884a5
#
_entry.id   bbb07ee28175b4499dd88872aba884a5
#
_cell.length_a   1.000
_cell.length_b   1.000
_cell.length_c   1.000
_cell.angle_alpha   90.00
_cell.angle_beta   90.00
_cell.angle_gamma   90.00
#
_symmetry.space_group_name_H-M   'P 1'
#
loop_
_entity.id
_entity.type
_entity.pdbx_description
1 polymer ?
#
loop_
_entity_poly.entity_id
_entity_poly.type
_entity_poly.pdbx_seq_one_letter_code
_entity_poly.pdbx_strand_id
1 'polypeptide(L)'
;MGRVSYFFAGGGTGGHIYPLLAVAEQVQARQPDAEIHFFHSTRAVDERVFEKTGFGRTTLPATGLYAHPIKLLRFVLTFQQSCKIAMREIAKRESAVVVGAGGFVAGPVCRAGRKLGVPVALINVDIVPGRSNWLSARWADEIFLQFEESRSHFPRTRAAMHTVGCPLRSRFLHPDAKKAIADLGLDSNKHVLLVTGASSGSTRINEAICRLLPKLEAFADRWQIVHLTGLDNYKAVLEAYRGTRLSRKVLDYYDGMADLFAATDLVIGRSGAVSVAEYAVAGVPSICLPYPFHKDKHQYLNAGKLTEVGAGVIVDDVADADDRVARLWKELEPLMGDDARRRQMAEACKKAAKPQAASEIAARLIEMAKKN
;
A
#
# COMPACT_ATOMS: atom_id res chain seq x y z
N MET A 1 22.54 -27.70 2.79
CA MET A 1 21.28 -27.24 3.42
C MET A 1 20.18 -27.43 2.41
N GLY A 2 19.03 -28.01 2.79
CA GLY A 2 17.87 -28.15 1.92
C GLY A 2 17.35 -26.79 1.42
N ARG A 3 16.63 -26.78 0.32
CA ARG A 3 16.02 -25.57 -0.27
C ARG A 3 14.96 -25.02 0.68
N VAL A 4 15.08 -23.77 1.12
CA VAL A 4 14.10 -23.13 1.98
C VAL A 4 12.94 -22.58 1.15
N SER A 5 11.70 -22.77 1.63
CA SER A 5 10.49 -22.27 0.98
C SER A 5 9.81 -21.19 1.82
N TYR A 6 9.45 -20.07 1.19
CA TYR A 6 8.76 -18.96 1.83
C TYR A 6 7.34 -18.84 1.28
N PHE A 7 6.36 -19.00 2.17
CA PHE A 7 4.94 -18.97 1.84
C PHE A 7 4.34 -17.63 2.25
N PHE A 8 4.07 -16.78 1.29
CA PHE A 8 3.47 -15.46 1.49
C PHE A 8 1.94 -15.52 1.33
N ALA A 9 1.21 -14.93 2.26
CA ALA A 9 -0.26 -14.97 2.28
C ALA A 9 -0.85 -13.58 2.44
N GLY A 10 -1.53 -13.10 1.40
CA GLY A 10 -2.21 -11.81 1.39
C GLY A 10 -3.08 -11.68 0.16
N GLY A 11 -4.01 -10.72 0.17
CA GLY A 11 -4.86 -10.51 -0.97
C GLY A 11 -6.04 -9.60 -0.69
N GLY A 12 -6.80 -9.33 -1.74
CA GLY A 12 -8.00 -8.52 -1.71
C GLY A 12 -7.76 -7.04 -1.97
N THR A 13 -6.56 -6.51 -1.71
CA THR A 13 -6.15 -5.14 -2.05
C THR A 13 -4.64 -5.06 -2.28
N GLY A 14 -4.20 -4.06 -3.04
CA GLY A 14 -2.76 -3.79 -3.25
C GLY A 14 -2.00 -3.57 -1.94
N GLY A 15 -2.64 -2.96 -0.93
CA GLY A 15 -2.05 -2.73 0.39
C GLY A 15 -1.60 -3.98 1.14
N HIS A 16 -2.14 -5.16 0.83
CA HIS A 16 -1.71 -6.44 1.41
C HIS A 16 -0.72 -7.19 0.51
N ILE A 17 -0.74 -6.97 -0.80
CA ILE A 17 0.06 -7.73 -1.76
C ILE A 17 1.43 -7.10 -1.97
N TYR A 18 1.50 -5.79 -2.22
CA TYR A 18 2.77 -5.12 -2.51
C TYR A 18 3.80 -5.20 -1.40
N PRO A 19 3.44 -5.08 -0.09
CA PRO A 19 4.37 -5.33 1.00
C PRO A 19 4.97 -6.75 0.99
N LEU A 20 4.16 -7.77 0.69
CA LEU A 20 4.64 -9.15 0.57
C LEU A 20 5.57 -9.34 -0.62
N LEU A 21 5.25 -8.75 -1.77
CA LEU A 21 6.10 -8.79 -2.97
C LEU A 21 7.45 -8.13 -2.70
N ALA A 22 7.45 -6.97 -2.02
CA ALA A 22 8.68 -6.27 -1.67
C ALA A 22 9.62 -7.14 -0.80
N VAL A 23 9.06 -7.85 0.17
CA VAL A 23 9.84 -8.76 1.02
C VAL A 23 10.30 -9.99 0.23
N ALA A 24 9.44 -10.56 -0.62
CA ALA A 24 9.78 -11.71 -1.47
C ALA A 24 10.93 -11.38 -2.43
N GLU A 25 10.92 -10.20 -3.06
CA GLU A 25 12.03 -9.70 -3.89
C GLU A 25 13.36 -9.67 -3.10
N GLN A 26 13.34 -9.19 -1.86
CA GLN A 26 14.52 -9.11 -0.99
C GLN A 26 15.00 -10.50 -0.51
N VAL A 27 14.08 -11.42 -0.24
CA VAL A 27 14.43 -12.82 0.07
C VAL A 27 15.09 -13.48 -1.14
N GLN A 28 14.47 -13.36 -2.33
CA GLN A 28 15.00 -13.95 -3.57
C GLN A 28 16.39 -13.40 -3.94
N ALA A 29 16.60 -12.08 -3.74
CA ALA A 29 17.90 -11.46 -4.00
C ALA A 29 19.01 -11.98 -3.07
N ARG A 30 18.69 -12.34 -1.81
CA ARG A 30 19.66 -12.86 -0.83
C ARG A 30 19.81 -14.38 -0.85
N GLN A 31 18.76 -15.07 -1.28
CA GLN A 31 18.73 -16.53 -1.41
C GLN A 31 18.15 -16.89 -2.80
N PRO A 32 18.95 -16.83 -3.87
CA PRO A 32 18.48 -17.11 -5.23
C PRO A 32 17.83 -18.49 -5.40
N ASP A 33 18.26 -19.48 -4.61
CA ASP A 33 17.71 -20.84 -4.64
C ASP A 33 16.45 -21.02 -3.79
N ALA A 34 16.01 -19.99 -3.02
CA ALA A 34 14.80 -20.08 -2.23
C ALA A 34 13.56 -20.27 -3.11
N GLU A 35 12.61 -21.06 -2.64
CA GLU A 35 11.30 -21.18 -3.29
C GLU A 35 10.34 -20.15 -2.71
N ILE A 36 9.81 -19.29 -3.56
CA ILE A 36 8.80 -18.29 -3.19
C ILE A 36 7.44 -18.74 -3.69
N HIS A 37 6.48 -18.84 -2.77
CA HIS A 37 5.12 -19.26 -3.09
C HIS A 37 4.08 -18.34 -2.45
N PHE A 38 3.08 -17.89 -3.23
CA PHE A 38 2.03 -16.99 -2.77
C PHE A 38 0.69 -17.70 -2.62
N PHE A 39 0.01 -17.46 -1.51
CA PHE A 39 -1.41 -17.73 -1.35
C PHE A 39 -2.20 -16.45 -1.55
N HIS A 40 -3.13 -16.44 -2.48
CA HIS A 40 -3.94 -15.25 -2.81
C HIS A 40 -5.43 -15.58 -2.89
N SER A 41 -6.29 -14.55 -2.97
CA SER A 41 -7.73 -14.73 -3.09
C SER A 41 -8.17 -14.91 -4.55
N THR A 42 -9.45 -15.22 -4.74
CA THR A 42 -10.08 -15.35 -6.06
C THR A 42 -10.41 -14.01 -6.72
N ARG A 43 -9.92 -12.88 -6.19
CA ARG A 43 -10.22 -11.56 -6.74
C ARG A 43 -9.35 -11.27 -7.96
N ALA A 44 -9.96 -10.67 -9.00
CA ALA A 44 -9.25 -10.33 -10.24
C ALA A 44 -8.05 -9.39 -10.04
N VAL A 45 -8.10 -8.53 -9.01
CA VAL A 45 -6.96 -7.65 -8.67
C VAL A 45 -5.74 -8.45 -8.23
N ASP A 46 -5.93 -9.52 -7.45
CA ASP A 46 -4.85 -10.39 -6.98
C ASP A 46 -4.23 -11.13 -8.17
N GLU A 47 -5.06 -11.73 -9.03
CA GLU A 47 -4.63 -12.45 -10.23
C GLU A 47 -3.75 -11.56 -11.11
N ARG A 48 -4.22 -10.35 -11.46
CA ARG A 48 -3.50 -9.39 -12.30
C ARG A 48 -2.12 -9.02 -11.76
N VAL A 49 -1.98 -8.89 -10.42
CA VAL A 49 -0.70 -8.56 -9.81
C VAL A 49 0.26 -9.75 -9.89
N PHE A 50 -0.22 -10.96 -9.59
CA PHE A 50 0.65 -12.15 -9.54
C PHE A 50 1.01 -12.70 -10.91
N GLU A 51 0.20 -12.47 -11.97
CA GLU A 51 0.54 -12.85 -13.35
C GLU A 51 1.90 -12.31 -13.82
N LYS A 52 2.28 -11.14 -13.29
CA LYS A 52 3.53 -10.45 -13.67
C LYS A 52 4.76 -10.89 -12.85
N THR A 53 4.60 -11.77 -11.85
CA THR A 53 5.67 -12.01 -10.85
C THR A 53 6.53 -13.24 -11.10
N GLY A 54 6.11 -14.21 -11.86
CA GLY A 54 6.83 -15.48 -12.04
C GLY A 54 6.95 -16.37 -10.78
N PHE A 55 6.43 -15.95 -9.61
CA PHE A 55 6.43 -16.76 -8.39
C PHE A 55 5.37 -17.86 -8.41
N GLY A 56 5.65 -18.95 -7.69
CA GLY A 56 4.66 -20.01 -7.44
C GLY A 56 3.41 -19.43 -6.72
N ARG A 57 2.22 -19.91 -7.06
CA ARG A 57 0.98 -19.40 -6.47
C ARG A 57 -0.11 -20.45 -6.31
N THR A 58 -0.97 -20.25 -5.30
CA THR A 58 -2.16 -21.06 -5.05
C THR A 58 -3.32 -20.15 -4.64
N THR A 59 -4.42 -20.24 -5.36
CA THR A 59 -5.65 -19.51 -5.04
C THR A 59 -6.40 -20.18 -3.92
N LEU A 60 -6.84 -19.41 -2.92
CA LEU A 60 -7.62 -19.92 -1.80
C LEU A 60 -9.07 -19.41 -1.86
N PRO A 61 -10.07 -20.25 -1.52
CA PRO A 61 -11.49 -19.87 -1.52
C PRO A 61 -11.88 -19.02 -0.28
N ALA A 62 -10.89 -18.39 0.38
CA ALA A 62 -11.10 -17.62 1.60
C ALA A 62 -12.05 -16.44 1.39
N THR A 63 -12.99 -16.26 2.33
CA THR A 63 -13.98 -15.18 2.31
C THR A 63 -13.89 -14.31 3.54
N GLY A 64 -14.48 -13.10 3.48
CA GLY A 64 -14.54 -12.18 4.62
C GLY A 64 -15.48 -12.65 5.73
N LEU A 65 -15.19 -12.19 6.95
CA LEU A 65 -16.07 -12.39 8.11
C LEU A 65 -17.17 -11.32 8.11
N TYR A 66 -18.42 -11.73 7.99
CA TYR A 66 -19.60 -10.87 8.02
C TYR A 66 -20.56 -11.27 9.14
N ALA A 67 -21.21 -10.32 9.76
CA ALA A 67 -22.21 -10.54 10.82
C ALA A 67 -23.57 -10.98 10.26
N HIS A 68 -23.58 -12.10 9.52
CA HIS A 68 -24.78 -12.72 8.96
C HIS A 68 -24.65 -14.25 9.05
N PRO A 69 -25.63 -15.02 9.54
CA PRO A 69 -25.49 -16.44 9.84
C PRO A 69 -24.95 -17.28 8.68
N ILE A 70 -25.53 -17.14 7.49
CA ILE A 70 -25.13 -17.90 6.30
C ILE A 70 -23.71 -17.52 5.86
N LYS A 71 -23.38 -16.20 5.91
CA LYS A 71 -22.04 -15.72 5.56
C LYS A 71 -21.00 -16.14 6.58
N LEU A 72 -21.38 -16.24 7.87
CA LEU A 72 -20.52 -16.76 8.93
C LEU A 72 -20.23 -18.25 8.74
N LEU A 73 -21.24 -19.06 8.43
CA LEU A 73 -21.05 -20.47 8.11
C LEU A 73 -20.13 -20.65 6.90
N ARG A 74 -20.36 -19.88 5.82
CA ARG A 74 -19.52 -19.89 4.64
C ARG A 74 -18.08 -19.50 4.99
N PHE A 75 -17.88 -18.47 5.82
CA PHE A 75 -16.56 -18.07 6.30
C PHE A 75 -15.86 -19.24 7.02
N VAL A 76 -16.53 -19.93 7.95
CA VAL A 76 -15.93 -21.04 8.70
C VAL A 76 -15.53 -22.19 7.75
N LEU A 77 -16.40 -22.55 6.81
CA LEU A 77 -16.12 -23.62 5.86
C LEU A 77 -14.96 -23.26 4.93
N THR A 78 -14.97 -22.07 4.33
CA THR A 78 -13.90 -21.62 3.43
C THR A 78 -12.59 -21.39 4.16
N PHE A 79 -12.61 -20.95 5.42
CA PHE A 79 -11.43 -20.83 6.28
C PHE A 79 -10.78 -22.21 6.52
N GLN A 80 -11.60 -23.21 6.89
CA GLN A 80 -11.10 -24.58 7.10
C GLN A 80 -10.56 -25.21 5.81
N GLN A 81 -11.26 -25.03 4.69
CA GLN A 81 -10.82 -25.48 3.37
C GLN A 81 -9.49 -24.84 2.98
N SER A 82 -9.38 -23.50 3.10
CA SER A 82 -8.15 -22.76 2.82
C SER A 82 -6.98 -23.21 3.71
N CYS A 83 -7.25 -23.46 5.01
CA CYS A 83 -6.24 -23.99 5.92
C CYS A 83 -5.74 -25.39 5.48
N LYS A 84 -6.66 -26.29 5.06
CA LYS A 84 -6.28 -27.62 4.56
C LYS A 84 -5.45 -27.55 3.27
N ILE A 85 -5.82 -26.67 2.33
CA ILE A 85 -5.05 -26.44 1.09
C ILE A 85 -3.65 -25.93 1.45
N ALA A 86 -3.53 -24.90 2.29
CA ALA A 86 -2.26 -24.35 2.72
C ALA A 86 -1.39 -25.39 3.43
N MET A 87 -1.96 -26.21 4.34
CA MET A 87 -1.22 -27.30 5.00
C MET A 87 -0.66 -28.31 4.00
N ARG A 88 -1.41 -28.69 2.97
CA ARG A 88 -0.95 -29.62 1.93
C ARG A 88 0.23 -29.04 1.13
N GLU A 89 0.16 -27.75 0.79
CA GLU A 89 1.25 -27.10 0.04
C GLU A 89 2.51 -26.91 0.89
N ILE A 90 2.36 -26.46 2.15
CA ILE A 90 3.49 -26.26 3.07
C ILE A 90 4.17 -27.58 3.42
N ALA A 91 3.38 -28.64 3.68
CA ALA A 91 3.90 -29.96 4.06
C ALA A 91 4.72 -30.68 2.96
N LYS A 92 4.67 -30.20 1.71
CA LYS A 92 5.53 -30.71 0.62
C LYS A 92 7.00 -30.27 0.76
N ARG A 93 7.33 -29.42 1.73
CA ARG A 93 8.65 -28.77 1.88
C ARG A 93 9.27 -29.13 3.22
N GLU A 94 10.58 -29.43 3.20
CA GLU A 94 11.34 -29.80 4.39
C GLU A 94 11.60 -28.60 5.31
N SER A 95 11.85 -27.43 4.74
CA SER A 95 12.06 -26.18 5.48
C SER A 95 11.18 -25.07 4.92
N ALA A 96 10.40 -24.44 5.78
CA ALA A 96 9.43 -23.43 5.36
C ALA A 96 9.30 -22.29 6.38
N VAL A 97 8.92 -21.11 5.89
CA VAL A 97 8.47 -19.95 6.69
C VAL A 97 7.17 -19.44 6.12
N VAL A 98 6.19 -19.12 6.95
CA VAL A 98 4.91 -18.52 6.55
C VAL A 98 4.91 -17.03 6.88
N VAL A 99 4.47 -16.20 5.93
CA VAL A 99 4.39 -14.73 6.08
C VAL A 99 2.99 -14.25 5.71
N GLY A 100 2.25 -13.69 6.64
CA GLY A 100 0.92 -13.10 6.42
C GLY A 100 0.96 -11.57 6.44
N ALA A 101 0.18 -10.90 5.55
CA ALA A 101 0.05 -9.45 5.55
C ALA A 101 -1.42 -8.96 5.57
N GLY A 102 -2.33 -9.79 6.08
CA GLY A 102 -3.74 -9.42 6.16
C GLY A 102 -4.59 -9.95 5.00
N GLY A 103 -5.80 -9.39 4.84
CA GLY A 103 -6.80 -9.93 3.95
C GLY A 103 -7.40 -11.24 4.45
N PHE A 104 -8.27 -11.86 3.65
CA PHE A 104 -8.97 -13.08 4.06
C PHE A 104 -8.09 -14.33 4.01
N VAL A 105 -6.99 -14.24 3.28
CA VAL A 105 -6.08 -15.34 2.97
C VAL A 105 -5.06 -15.57 4.08
N ALA A 106 -4.55 -14.52 4.72
CA ALA A 106 -3.48 -14.62 5.71
C ALA A 106 -3.87 -15.50 6.92
N GLY A 107 -5.07 -15.34 7.46
CA GLY A 107 -5.50 -16.08 8.64
C GLY A 107 -5.42 -17.59 8.51
N PRO A 108 -6.05 -18.23 7.50
CA PRO A 108 -5.98 -19.69 7.33
C PRO A 108 -4.57 -20.20 7.05
N VAL A 109 -3.72 -19.42 6.35
CA VAL A 109 -2.33 -19.83 6.05
C VAL A 109 -1.44 -19.72 7.30
N CYS A 110 -1.53 -18.64 8.09
CA CYS A 110 -0.83 -18.53 9.37
C CYS A 110 -1.23 -19.67 10.34
N ARG A 111 -2.53 -20.00 10.40
CA ARG A 111 -2.99 -21.16 11.19
C ARG A 111 -2.42 -22.47 10.67
N ALA A 112 -2.31 -22.65 9.36
CA ALA A 112 -1.70 -23.83 8.75
C ALA A 112 -0.23 -23.97 9.13
N GLY A 113 0.57 -22.89 9.01
CA GLY A 113 1.97 -22.86 9.45
C GLY A 113 2.12 -23.24 10.90
N ARG A 114 1.33 -22.62 11.80
CA ARG A 114 1.37 -22.94 13.24
C ARG A 114 1.03 -24.41 13.55
N LYS A 115 0.07 -25.00 12.82
CA LYS A 115 -0.28 -26.41 13.00
C LYS A 115 0.80 -27.38 12.54
N LEU A 116 1.61 -26.98 11.56
CA LEU A 116 2.73 -27.76 11.04
C LEU A 116 4.04 -27.52 11.79
N GLY A 117 4.05 -26.63 12.80
CA GLY A 117 5.26 -26.26 13.53
C GLY A 117 6.19 -25.32 12.74
N VAL A 118 5.73 -24.79 11.60
CA VAL A 118 6.49 -23.89 10.73
C VAL A 118 6.48 -22.47 11.33
N PRO A 119 7.62 -21.75 11.37
CA PRO A 119 7.67 -20.36 11.79
C PRO A 119 6.69 -19.46 11.03
N VAL A 120 6.00 -18.60 11.77
CA VAL A 120 4.98 -17.70 11.23
C VAL A 120 5.32 -16.25 11.54
N ALA A 121 5.42 -15.42 10.50
CA ALA A 121 5.59 -13.98 10.58
C ALA A 121 4.33 -13.24 10.11
N LEU A 122 4.09 -12.05 10.66
CA LEU A 122 3.05 -11.12 10.18
C LEU A 122 3.67 -9.80 9.78
N ILE A 123 3.14 -9.20 8.71
CA ILE A 123 3.42 -7.82 8.33
C ILE A 123 2.15 -7.01 8.56
N ASN A 124 2.25 -5.95 9.36
CA ASN A 124 1.15 -5.05 9.66
C ASN A 124 1.51 -3.62 9.31
N VAL A 125 0.86 -3.08 8.29
CA VAL A 125 1.18 -1.76 7.75
C VAL A 125 0.29 -0.63 8.33
N ASP A 126 -0.96 -0.90 8.70
CA ASP A 126 -1.83 0.12 9.29
C ASP A 126 -1.57 0.29 10.78
N ILE A 127 -1.80 1.51 11.32
CA ILE A 127 -1.71 1.76 12.77
C ILE A 127 -2.68 0.86 13.53
N VAL A 128 -3.93 0.79 13.07
CA VAL A 128 -4.91 -0.15 13.63
C VAL A 128 -4.88 -1.43 12.80
N PRO A 129 -4.47 -2.57 13.40
CA PRO A 129 -4.38 -3.82 12.66
C PRO A 129 -5.76 -4.27 12.18
N GLY A 130 -5.84 -4.66 10.91
CA GLY A 130 -7.04 -5.28 10.36
C GLY A 130 -7.40 -6.57 11.12
N ARG A 131 -8.69 -6.94 11.13
CA ARG A 131 -9.19 -8.12 11.86
C ARG A 131 -8.43 -9.41 11.57
N SER A 132 -7.93 -9.58 10.36
CA SER A 132 -7.12 -10.74 9.97
C SER A 132 -5.78 -10.78 10.71
N ASN A 133 -5.04 -9.65 10.73
CA ASN A 133 -3.77 -9.55 11.44
C ASN A 133 -3.98 -9.67 12.95
N TRP A 134 -5.01 -9.01 13.49
CA TRP A 134 -5.38 -9.13 14.90
C TRP A 134 -5.64 -10.58 15.31
N LEU A 135 -6.39 -11.33 14.50
CA LEU A 135 -6.65 -12.75 14.74
C LEU A 135 -5.38 -13.59 14.60
N SER A 136 -4.57 -13.33 13.57
CA SER A 136 -3.40 -14.14 13.22
C SER A 136 -2.22 -13.96 14.19
N ALA A 137 -2.20 -12.85 14.95
CA ALA A 137 -1.18 -12.58 15.97
C ALA A 137 -1.01 -13.72 17.00
N ARG A 138 -2.08 -14.49 17.26
CA ARG A 138 -2.04 -15.67 18.16
C ARG A 138 -1.23 -16.84 17.62
N TRP A 139 -0.97 -16.85 16.31
CA TRP A 139 -0.23 -17.90 15.62
C TRP A 139 1.15 -17.47 15.19
N ALA A 140 1.45 -16.17 15.30
CA ALA A 140 2.71 -15.58 14.87
C ALA A 140 3.82 -15.80 15.90
N ASP A 141 5.05 -15.93 15.43
CA ASP A 141 6.29 -15.91 16.20
C ASP A 141 6.92 -14.50 16.11
N GLU A 142 6.80 -13.83 14.98
CA GLU A 142 7.23 -12.44 14.79
C GLU A 142 6.16 -11.60 14.11
N ILE A 143 6.06 -10.30 14.47
CA ILE A 143 5.17 -9.32 13.87
C ILE A 143 5.98 -8.08 13.50
N PHE A 144 5.97 -7.73 12.21
CA PHE A 144 6.61 -6.54 11.67
C PHE A 144 5.60 -5.42 11.53
N LEU A 145 5.87 -4.30 12.19
CA LEU A 145 4.99 -3.13 12.28
C LEU A 145 5.54 -1.99 11.42
N GLN A 146 4.66 -1.28 10.73
CA GLN A 146 5.01 -0.02 10.11
C GLN A 146 5.16 1.09 11.16
N PHE A 147 4.28 1.11 12.15
CA PHE A 147 4.21 2.12 13.19
C PHE A 147 4.31 1.50 14.59
N GLU A 148 5.05 2.14 15.50
CA GLU A 148 5.20 1.64 16.89
C GLU A 148 3.86 1.60 17.62
N GLU A 149 2.99 2.55 17.38
CA GLU A 149 1.66 2.67 17.98
C GLU A 149 0.77 1.46 17.71
N SER A 150 1.00 0.75 16.59
CA SER A 150 0.26 -0.46 16.25
C SER A 150 0.38 -1.53 17.34
N ARG A 151 1.48 -1.54 18.09
CA ARG A 151 1.76 -2.51 19.17
C ARG A 151 0.64 -2.56 20.20
N SER A 152 0.11 -1.40 20.59
CA SER A 152 -0.95 -1.28 21.61
C SER A 152 -2.31 -1.80 21.12
N HIS A 153 -2.51 -1.90 19.81
CA HIS A 153 -3.76 -2.36 19.19
C HIS A 153 -3.81 -3.88 18.99
N PHE A 154 -2.70 -4.58 19.15
CA PHE A 154 -2.68 -6.03 19.09
C PHE A 154 -3.15 -6.68 20.40
N PRO A 155 -3.76 -7.89 20.34
CA PRO A 155 -4.06 -8.66 21.54
C PRO A 155 -2.76 -9.11 22.21
N ARG A 156 -2.84 -9.53 23.47
CA ARG A 156 -1.69 -10.19 24.11
C ARG A 156 -1.23 -11.37 23.26
N THR A 157 0.02 -11.35 22.86
CA THR A 157 0.66 -12.38 22.03
C THR A 157 2.05 -12.68 22.56
N ARG A 158 2.58 -13.86 22.23
CA ARG A 158 3.98 -14.23 22.48
C ARG A 158 4.91 -13.81 21.35
N ALA A 159 4.36 -13.32 20.23
CA ALA A 159 5.15 -12.90 19.08
C ALA A 159 6.08 -11.73 19.44
N ALA A 160 7.33 -11.81 19.00
CA ALA A 160 8.21 -10.65 19.01
C ALA A 160 7.73 -9.60 18.02
N MET A 161 7.68 -8.32 18.43
CA MET A 161 7.21 -7.23 17.57
C MET A 161 8.38 -6.31 17.21
N HIS A 162 8.52 -6.01 15.92
CA HIS A 162 9.59 -5.17 15.36
C HIS A 162 9.00 -4.03 14.56
N THR A 163 9.34 -2.78 14.90
CA THR A 163 8.89 -1.60 14.15
C THR A 163 9.93 -1.25 13.10
N VAL A 164 9.70 -1.72 11.88
CA VAL A 164 10.62 -1.63 10.74
C VAL A 164 10.16 -0.69 9.63
N GLY A 165 8.89 -0.30 9.62
CA GLY A 165 8.28 0.47 8.54
C GLY A 165 7.48 -0.41 7.56
N CYS A 166 6.98 0.22 6.48
CA CYS A 166 6.28 -0.47 5.40
C CYS A 166 7.29 -1.02 4.38
N PRO A 167 7.28 -2.31 4.07
CA PRO A 167 8.11 -2.83 3.01
C PRO A 167 7.61 -2.33 1.64
N LEU A 168 8.47 -1.60 0.94
CA LEU A 168 8.25 -1.11 -0.41
C LEU A 168 9.12 -1.87 -1.40
N ARG A 169 8.62 -2.03 -2.64
CA ARG A 169 9.35 -2.70 -3.71
C ARG A 169 10.69 -2.00 -3.98
N SER A 170 11.69 -2.77 -4.40
CA SER A 170 13.06 -2.29 -4.65
C SER A 170 13.13 -1.08 -5.59
N ARG A 171 12.17 -0.93 -6.50
CA ARG A 171 12.05 0.22 -7.40
C ARG A 171 11.92 1.56 -6.66
N PHE A 172 11.31 1.57 -5.47
CA PHE A 172 11.22 2.79 -4.64
C PHE A 172 12.56 3.23 -4.04
N LEU A 173 13.54 2.34 -3.99
CA LEU A 173 14.90 2.68 -3.53
C LEU A 173 15.76 3.29 -4.65
N HIS A 174 15.42 3.01 -5.90
CA HIS A 174 16.17 3.44 -7.08
C HIS A 174 15.20 3.92 -8.18
N PRO A 175 14.39 4.96 -7.89
CA PRO A 175 13.44 5.48 -8.86
C PRO A 175 14.15 6.29 -9.96
N ASP A 176 13.54 6.36 -11.14
CA ASP A 176 14.01 7.14 -12.27
C ASP A 176 12.95 8.18 -12.70
N ALA A 177 13.06 9.40 -12.19
CA ALA A 177 12.17 10.50 -12.53
C ALA A 177 12.18 10.83 -14.04
N LYS A 178 13.35 10.73 -14.70
CA LYS A 178 13.49 11.02 -16.14
C LYS A 178 12.69 10.02 -16.96
N LYS A 179 12.68 8.75 -16.53
CA LYS A 179 11.87 7.73 -17.17
C LYS A 179 10.38 8.06 -17.11
N ALA A 180 9.86 8.45 -15.93
CA ALA A 180 8.44 8.82 -15.81
C ALA A 180 8.09 10.06 -16.66
N ILE A 181 8.97 11.07 -16.68
CA ILE A 181 8.80 12.27 -17.52
C ILE A 181 8.70 11.88 -19.00
N ALA A 182 9.61 11.03 -19.48
CA ALA A 182 9.62 10.57 -20.87
C ALA A 182 8.40 9.68 -21.21
N ASP A 183 8.11 8.68 -20.39
CA ASP A 183 7.00 7.73 -20.61
C ASP A 183 5.63 8.42 -20.62
N LEU A 184 5.47 9.48 -19.84
CA LEU A 184 4.22 10.23 -19.73
C LEU A 184 4.17 11.48 -20.62
N GLY A 185 5.27 11.82 -21.28
CA GLY A 185 5.38 13.03 -22.14
C GLY A 185 5.20 14.31 -21.32
N LEU A 186 5.78 14.38 -20.14
CA LEU A 186 5.73 15.55 -19.25
C LEU A 186 6.79 16.60 -19.64
N ASP A 187 6.51 17.85 -19.35
CA ASP A 187 7.47 18.94 -19.49
C ASP A 187 8.41 19.00 -18.29
N SER A 188 9.70 18.81 -18.49
CA SER A 188 10.72 18.84 -17.43
C SER A 188 10.90 20.20 -16.75
N ASN A 189 10.36 21.28 -17.33
CA ASN A 189 10.43 22.62 -16.78
C ASN A 189 9.21 22.99 -15.92
N LYS A 190 8.21 22.10 -15.83
CA LYS A 190 7.00 22.31 -15.03
C LYS A 190 6.97 21.41 -13.82
N HIS A 191 6.46 21.94 -12.72
CA HIS A 191 6.15 21.14 -11.55
C HIS A 191 5.05 20.12 -11.86
N VAL A 192 5.12 18.96 -11.21
CA VAL A 192 4.14 17.87 -11.35
C VAL A 192 3.24 17.79 -10.12
N LEU A 193 1.95 18.05 -10.32
CA LEU A 193 0.91 17.71 -9.36
C LEU A 193 0.36 16.31 -9.69
N LEU A 194 0.61 15.35 -8.79
CA LEU A 194 0.03 14.02 -8.88
C LEU A 194 -1.29 13.95 -8.11
N VAL A 195 -2.35 13.53 -8.77
CA VAL A 195 -3.65 13.24 -8.14
C VAL A 195 -3.92 11.75 -8.22
N THR A 196 -4.17 11.12 -7.05
CA THR A 196 -4.39 9.67 -7.00
C THR A 196 -5.37 9.26 -5.91
N GLY A 197 -6.29 8.36 -6.26
CA GLY A 197 -7.17 7.68 -5.31
C GLY A 197 -6.65 6.30 -4.87
N ALA A 198 -5.33 6.03 -5.00
CA ALA A 198 -4.70 4.73 -4.92
C ALA A 198 -5.21 3.77 -6.02
N SER A 199 -5.03 2.45 -5.86
CA SER A 199 -5.27 1.44 -6.90
C SER A 199 -6.69 1.40 -7.49
N SER A 200 -7.69 1.82 -6.72
CA SER A 200 -9.11 1.81 -7.17
C SER A 200 -9.60 3.18 -7.65
N GLY A 201 -8.78 4.21 -7.52
CA GLY A 201 -9.24 5.59 -7.73
C GLY A 201 -10.12 6.10 -6.57
N SER A 202 -10.56 7.34 -6.68
CA SER A 202 -11.46 7.98 -5.70
C SER A 202 -12.37 8.99 -6.39
N THR A 203 -13.64 8.66 -6.53
CA THR A 203 -14.65 9.54 -7.14
C THR A 203 -14.67 10.91 -6.49
N ARG A 204 -14.60 11.00 -5.15
CA ARG A 204 -14.62 12.28 -4.44
C ARG A 204 -13.39 13.14 -4.67
N ILE A 205 -12.19 12.54 -4.75
CA ILE A 205 -10.95 13.27 -5.08
C ILE A 205 -11.05 13.74 -6.52
N ASN A 206 -11.43 12.86 -7.45
CA ASN A 206 -11.58 13.17 -8.86
C ASN A 206 -12.55 14.34 -9.07
N GLU A 207 -13.73 14.28 -8.43
CA GLU A 207 -14.73 15.34 -8.47
C GLU A 207 -14.20 16.67 -7.93
N ALA A 208 -13.52 16.66 -6.78
CA ALA A 208 -12.96 17.86 -6.20
C ALA A 208 -11.93 18.53 -7.13
N ILE A 209 -11.05 17.75 -7.74
CA ILE A 209 -10.06 18.27 -8.70
C ILE A 209 -10.74 18.79 -9.96
N CYS A 210 -11.73 18.09 -10.52
CA CYS A 210 -12.46 18.56 -11.69
C CYS A 210 -13.15 19.92 -11.44
N ARG A 211 -13.72 20.13 -10.25
CA ARG A 211 -14.31 21.43 -9.86
C ARG A 211 -13.25 22.53 -9.65
N LEU A 212 -12.01 22.16 -9.33
CA LEU A 212 -10.90 23.10 -9.15
C LEU A 212 -10.20 23.48 -10.45
N LEU A 213 -10.46 22.83 -11.59
CA LEU A 213 -9.78 23.11 -12.86
C LEU A 213 -9.75 24.59 -13.23
N PRO A 214 -10.85 25.37 -13.11
CA PRO A 214 -10.80 26.80 -13.45
C PRO A 214 -9.81 27.59 -12.57
N LYS A 215 -9.63 27.21 -11.31
CA LYS A 215 -8.65 27.85 -10.41
C LYS A 215 -7.23 27.38 -10.71
N LEU A 216 -7.06 26.10 -11.03
CA LEU A 216 -5.76 25.50 -11.38
C LEU A 216 -5.17 26.09 -12.66
N GLU A 217 -5.99 26.61 -13.58
CA GLU A 217 -5.51 27.28 -14.80
C GLU A 217 -4.61 28.50 -14.54
N ALA A 218 -4.73 29.15 -13.39
CA ALA A 218 -3.83 30.22 -12.98
C ALA A 218 -2.36 29.74 -12.80
N PHE A 219 -2.17 28.44 -12.66
CA PHE A 219 -0.87 27.81 -12.49
C PHE A 219 -0.37 27.06 -13.74
N ALA A 220 -1.09 27.13 -14.87
CA ALA A 220 -0.81 26.33 -16.08
C ALA A 220 0.58 26.54 -16.69
N ASP A 221 1.19 27.72 -16.49
CA ASP A 221 2.51 28.02 -16.99
C ASP A 221 3.62 27.31 -16.20
N ARG A 222 3.39 27.06 -14.89
CA ARG A 222 4.39 26.48 -13.96
C ARG A 222 4.09 25.03 -13.59
N TRP A 223 2.85 24.56 -13.75
CA TRP A 223 2.39 23.26 -13.30
C TRP A 223 1.80 22.42 -14.42
N GLN A 224 1.93 21.13 -14.28
CA GLN A 224 1.25 20.11 -15.06
C GLN A 224 0.65 19.07 -14.12
N ILE A 225 -0.36 18.34 -14.57
CA ILE A 225 -1.11 17.41 -13.72
C ILE A 225 -1.02 15.99 -14.27
N VAL A 226 -0.64 15.05 -13.43
CA VAL A 226 -0.84 13.62 -13.66
C VAL A 226 -2.02 13.18 -12.80
N HIS A 227 -3.12 12.72 -13.41
CA HIS A 227 -4.33 12.34 -12.70
C HIS A 227 -4.64 10.86 -12.90
N LEU A 228 -4.44 10.06 -11.83
CA LEU A 228 -4.76 8.64 -11.78
C LEU A 228 -6.18 8.47 -11.23
N THR A 229 -7.14 8.26 -12.12
CA THR A 229 -8.57 8.36 -11.83
C THR A 229 -9.20 7.10 -11.25
N GLY A 230 -8.57 5.94 -11.50
CA GLY A 230 -9.24 4.64 -11.45
C GLY A 230 -10.10 4.40 -12.68
N LEU A 231 -10.33 3.13 -13.00
CA LEU A 231 -11.00 2.70 -14.22
C LEU A 231 -12.40 3.33 -14.39
N ASP A 232 -13.19 3.32 -13.31
CA ASP A 232 -14.61 3.72 -13.36
C ASP A 232 -14.80 5.22 -13.64
N ASN A 233 -13.82 6.07 -13.30
CA ASN A 233 -13.92 7.52 -13.40
C ASN A 233 -13.17 8.11 -14.61
N TYR A 234 -12.40 7.30 -15.33
CA TYR A 234 -11.47 7.77 -16.37
C TYR A 234 -12.14 8.66 -17.41
N LYS A 235 -13.24 8.19 -18.01
CA LYS A 235 -13.94 8.93 -19.09
C LYS A 235 -14.48 10.28 -18.60
N ALA A 236 -15.10 10.32 -17.43
CA ALA A 236 -15.68 11.53 -16.87
C ALA A 236 -14.60 12.58 -16.54
N VAL A 237 -13.49 12.15 -15.95
CA VAL A 237 -12.37 13.03 -15.64
C VAL A 237 -11.69 13.54 -16.91
N LEU A 238 -11.44 12.66 -17.89
CA LEU A 238 -10.86 13.07 -19.17
C LEU A 238 -11.70 14.15 -19.87
N GLU A 239 -13.03 13.99 -19.82
CA GLU A 239 -13.95 14.99 -20.39
C GLU A 239 -13.90 16.32 -19.64
N ALA A 240 -13.82 16.31 -18.30
CA ALA A 240 -13.73 17.52 -17.49
C ALA A 240 -12.48 18.37 -17.80
N TYR A 241 -11.40 17.77 -18.27
CA TYR A 241 -10.19 18.48 -18.69
C TYR A 241 -10.29 19.10 -20.09
N ARG A 242 -11.37 18.87 -20.87
CA ARG A 242 -11.52 19.47 -22.18
C ARG A 242 -11.61 20.99 -22.09
N GLY A 243 -10.91 21.67 -22.98
CA GLY A 243 -10.88 23.12 -23.03
C GLY A 243 -10.00 23.82 -22.00
N THR A 244 -9.41 23.08 -21.03
CA THR A 244 -8.45 23.67 -20.08
C THR A 244 -7.09 23.88 -20.73
N ARG A 245 -6.37 24.94 -20.32
CA ARG A 245 -4.98 25.21 -20.73
C ARG A 245 -3.93 24.38 -19.96
N LEU A 246 -4.37 23.62 -18.97
CA LEU A 246 -3.48 22.79 -18.14
C LEU A 246 -2.82 21.68 -18.95
N SER A 247 -1.50 21.62 -18.93
CA SER A 247 -0.76 20.42 -19.35
C SER A 247 -1.15 19.26 -18.42
N ARG A 248 -1.59 18.15 -19.00
CA ARG A 248 -2.12 17.03 -18.21
C ARG A 248 -1.84 15.68 -18.81
N LYS A 249 -1.77 14.66 -17.95
CA LYS A 249 -1.85 13.25 -18.28
C LYS A 249 -2.92 12.62 -17.42
N VAL A 250 -4.04 12.21 -18.02
CA VAL A 250 -5.13 11.50 -17.33
C VAL A 250 -5.02 10.03 -17.66
N LEU A 251 -4.97 9.18 -16.63
CA LEU A 251 -4.81 7.73 -16.74
C LEU A 251 -5.77 7.04 -15.79
N ASP A 252 -6.24 5.87 -16.15
CA ASP A 252 -7.02 5.00 -15.26
C ASP A 252 -6.12 4.31 -14.23
N TYR A 253 -4.90 3.95 -14.65
CA TYR A 253 -3.90 3.26 -13.82
C TYR A 253 -2.48 3.51 -14.38
N TYR A 254 -1.46 3.42 -13.51
CA TYR A 254 -0.06 3.50 -13.90
C TYR A 254 0.82 2.57 -13.05
N ASP A 255 1.61 1.71 -13.69
CA ASP A 255 2.48 0.73 -13.01
C ASP A 255 3.76 1.36 -12.45
N GLY A 256 4.28 2.41 -13.09
CA GLY A 256 5.56 3.06 -12.78
C GLY A 256 5.50 4.03 -11.61
N MET A 257 4.77 3.72 -10.55
CA MET A 257 4.51 4.66 -9.44
C MET A 257 5.78 5.17 -8.76
N ALA A 258 6.81 4.35 -8.59
CA ALA A 258 8.06 4.79 -7.96
C ALA A 258 8.73 5.91 -8.76
N ASP A 259 8.82 5.73 -10.09
CA ASP A 259 9.41 6.72 -10.99
C ASP A 259 8.54 7.98 -11.08
N LEU A 260 7.21 7.81 -11.07
CA LEU A 260 6.26 8.92 -11.07
C LEU A 260 6.33 9.75 -9.78
N PHE A 261 6.42 9.10 -8.61
CA PHE A 261 6.62 9.83 -7.35
C PHE A 261 7.92 10.61 -7.36
N ALA A 262 9.01 10.06 -7.89
CA ALA A 262 10.28 10.78 -8.01
C ALA A 262 10.22 12.00 -8.95
N ALA A 263 9.26 12.03 -9.88
CA ALA A 263 9.00 13.16 -10.77
C ALA A 263 7.92 14.13 -10.20
N THR A 264 7.37 13.87 -9.01
CA THR A 264 6.23 14.59 -8.44
C THR A 264 6.70 15.65 -7.44
N ASP A 265 6.21 16.88 -7.56
CA ASP A 265 6.48 17.97 -6.61
C ASP A 265 5.43 18.08 -5.49
N LEU A 266 4.21 17.59 -5.73
CA LEU A 266 3.11 17.59 -4.77
C LEU A 266 2.13 16.47 -5.11
N VAL A 267 1.70 15.71 -4.13
CA VAL A 267 0.68 14.68 -4.31
C VAL A 267 -0.59 15.02 -3.54
N ILE A 268 -1.74 14.80 -4.20
CA ILE A 268 -3.06 14.78 -3.59
C ILE A 268 -3.54 13.33 -3.63
N GLY A 269 -3.79 12.72 -2.46
CA GLY A 269 -4.18 11.32 -2.47
C GLY A 269 -4.83 10.80 -1.20
N ARG A 270 -5.20 9.51 -1.26
CA ARG A 270 -5.60 8.77 -0.07
C ARG A 270 -4.39 8.50 0.82
N SER A 271 -4.63 8.21 2.08
CA SER A 271 -3.60 7.93 3.10
C SER A 271 -3.67 6.49 3.64
N GLY A 272 -3.84 5.53 2.72
CA GLY A 272 -3.56 4.13 3.06
C GLY A 272 -2.10 3.97 3.51
N ALA A 273 -1.83 3.01 4.38
CA ALA A 273 -0.51 2.84 5.00
C ALA A 273 0.64 2.74 3.99
N VAL A 274 0.43 1.99 2.90
CA VAL A 274 1.43 1.87 1.82
C VAL A 274 1.65 3.21 1.12
N SER A 275 0.57 3.95 0.79
CA SER A 275 0.69 5.26 0.13
C SER A 275 1.45 6.28 0.98
N VAL A 276 1.18 6.31 2.30
CA VAL A 276 1.93 7.18 3.24
C VAL A 276 3.42 6.84 3.25
N ALA A 277 3.77 5.55 3.23
CA ALA A 277 5.16 5.12 3.14
C ALA A 277 5.81 5.46 1.79
N GLU A 278 5.05 5.32 0.69
CA GLU A 278 5.50 5.70 -0.66
C GLU A 278 5.79 7.20 -0.74
N TYR A 279 4.89 8.06 -0.23
CA TYR A 279 5.11 9.51 -0.16
C TYR A 279 6.37 9.86 0.65
N ALA A 280 6.53 9.23 1.82
CA ALA A 280 7.67 9.47 2.69
C ALA A 280 9.00 9.06 2.04
N VAL A 281 9.08 7.84 1.48
CA VAL A 281 10.31 7.31 0.86
C VAL A 281 10.66 8.07 -0.42
N ALA A 282 9.67 8.45 -1.21
CA ALA A 282 9.88 9.25 -2.40
C ALA A 282 10.18 10.74 -2.10
N GLY A 283 10.01 11.20 -0.86
CA GLY A 283 10.25 12.59 -0.48
C GLY A 283 9.22 13.57 -1.05
N VAL A 284 7.97 13.13 -1.24
CA VAL A 284 6.93 13.95 -1.90
C VAL A 284 6.01 14.59 -0.87
N PRO A 285 5.92 15.94 -0.82
CA PRO A 285 4.91 16.65 -0.04
C PRO A 285 3.51 16.18 -0.37
N SER A 286 2.66 15.99 0.63
CA SER A 286 1.35 15.39 0.40
C SER A 286 0.17 16.17 1.01
N ILE A 287 -0.92 16.24 0.24
CA ILE A 287 -2.24 16.59 0.73
C ILE A 287 -3.05 15.29 0.82
N CYS A 288 -3.24 14.82 2.04
CA CYS A 288 -3.92 13.57 2.33
C CYS A 288 -5.42 13.83 2.51
N LEU A 289 -6.26 13.14 1.71
CA LEU A 289 -7.71 13.06 1.93
C LEU A 289 -8.05 11.66 2.44
N PRO A 290 -8.03 11.42 3.76
CA PRO A 290 -8.33 10.11 4.34
C PRO A 290 -9.73 9.64 3.95
N TYR A 291 -9.91 8.33 3.73
CA TYR A 291 -11.21 7.76 3.42
C TYR A 291 -12.14 7.87 4.65
N PRO A 292 -13.30 8.56 4.54
CA PRO A 292 -14.07 8.98 5.71
C PRO A 292 -14.93 7.88 6.33
N PHE A 293 -15.15 6.76 5.62
CA PHE A 293 -16.12 5.74 6.05
C PHE A 293 -15.53 4.61 6.88
N HIS A 294 -14.22 4.60 7.13
CA HIS A 294 -13.61 3.64 8.04
C HIS A 294 -13.86 4.02 9.50
N LYS A 295 -14.53 3.16 10.26
CA LYS A 295 -14.90 3.40 11.66
C LYS A 295 -13.69 3.60 12.57
N ASP A 296 -12.59 2.91 12.30
CA ASP A 296 -11.34 2.96 13.03
C ASP A 296 -10.44 4.13 12.64
N LYS A 297 -10.85 4.91 11.61
CA LYS A 297 -10.13 6.08 11.10
C LYS A 297 -8.64 5.83 10.80
N HIS A 298 -8.24 4.59 10.48
CA HIS A 298 -6.83 4.23 10.28
C HIS A 298 -6.12 5.12 9.25
N GLN A 299 -6.82 5.57 8.17
CA GLN A 299 -6.21 6.48 7.20
C GLN A 299 -5.90 7.88 7.77
N TYR A 300 -6.71 8.40 8.70
CA TYR A 300 -6.38 9.62 9.43
C TYR A 300 -5.14 9.44 10.29
N LEU A 301 -5.06 8.34 11.02
CA LEU A 301 -3.92 8.01 11.86
C LEU A 301 -2.64 7.82 11.03
N ASN A 302 -2.72 7.13 9.90
CA ASN A 302 -1.59 6.96 8.97
C ASN A 302 -1.12 8.33 8.42
N ALA A 303 -2.06 9.21 7.96
CA ALA A 303 -1.73 10.55 7.49
C ALA A 303 -1.10 11.41 8.59
N GLY A 304 -1.56 11.22 9.84
CA GLY A 304 -1.01 11.89 11.03
C GLY A 304 0.50 11.74 11.13
N LYS A 305 1.05 10.60 10.71
CA LYS A 305 2.51 10.36 10.73
C LYS A 305 3.31 11.25 9.76
N LEU A 306 2.70 11.68 8.67
CA LEU A 306 3.30 12.68 7.78
C LEU A 306 3.14 14.09 8.34
N THR A 307 1.97 14.41 8.92
CA THR A 307 1.74 15.74 9.50
C THR A 307 2.57 15.99 10.75
N GLU A 308 2.78 15.00 11.61
CA GLU A 308 3.62 15.08 12.81
C GLU A 308 5.05 15.52 12.50
N VAL A 309 5.58 15.14 11.34
CA VAL A 309 6.93 15.54 10.91
C VAL A 309 6.94 16.75 9.99
N GLY A 310 5.77 17.27 9.59
CA GLY A 310 5.64 18.39 8.66
C GLY A 310 5.78 18.01 7.18
N ALA A 311 5.60 16.74 6.82
CA ALA A 311 5.72 16.23 5.46
C ALA A 311 4.41 16.25 4.66
N GLY A 312 3.28 16.46 5.34
CA GLY A 312 1.97 16.47 4.71
C GLY A 312 0.95 17.29 5.48
N VAL A 313 -0.19 17.50 4.84
CA VAL A 313 -1.39 18.10 5.45
C VAL A 313 -2.58 17.17 5.27
N ILE A 314 -3.54 17.23 6.20
CA ILE A 314 -4.79 16.46 6.10
C ILE A 314 -5.91 17.40 5.72
N VAL A 315 -6.69 16.99 4.71
CA VAL A 315 -7.94 17.63 4.31
C VAL A 315 -9.09 16.64 4.52
N ASP A 316 -10.10 17.04 5.27
CA ASP A 316 -11.26 16.20 5.51
C ASP A 316 -12.06 15.99 4.23
N ASP A 317 -12.30 14.72 3.88
CA ASP A 317 -13.18 14.32 2.77
C ASP A 317 -14.66 14.38 3.25
N VAL A 318 -15.15 15.59 3.46
CA VAL A 318 -16.53 15.83 3.90
C VAL A 318 -17.55 15.47 2.85
N ALA A 319 -18.80 15.23 3.26
CA ALA A 319 -19.88 14.80 2.36
C ALA A 319 -20.27 15.91 1.37
N ASP A 320 -20.34 17.14 1.83
CA ASP A 320 -20.62 18.29 0.99
C ASP A 320 -19.48 18.53 0.00
N ALA A 321 -19.82 18.63 -1.28
CA ALA A 321 -18.84 18.74 -2.36
C ALA A 321 -18.18 20.12 -2.43
N ASP A 322 -18.95 21.19 -2.14
CA ASP A 322 -18.43 22.56 -2.21
C ASP A 322 -17.52 22.83 -1.00
N ASP A 323 -17.89 22.39 0.20
CA ASP A 323 -17.05 22.48 1.40
C ASP A 323 -15.74 21.66 1.20
N ARG A 324 -15.82 20.44 0.64
CA ARG A 324 -14.64 19.63 0.30
C ARG A 324 -13.69 20.34 -0.65
N VAL A 325 -14.23 20.94 -1.71
CA VAL A 325 -13.47 21.72 -2.71
C VAL A 325 -12.80 22.94 -2.05
N ALA A 326 -13.55 23.67 -1.20
CA ALA A 326 -13.04 24.85 -0.52
C ALA A 326 -11.89 24.48 0.46
N ARG A 327 -12.06 23.39 1.23
CA ARG A 327 -11.01 22.88 2.14
C ARG A 327 -9.76 22.44 1.38
N LEU A 328 -9.95 21.71 0.27
CA LEU A 328 -8.82 21.26 -0.55
C LEU A 328 -8.07 22.45 -1.16
N TRP A 329 -8.79 23.45 -1.68
CA TRP A 329 -8.19 24.63 -2.29
C TRP A 329 -7.38 25.45 -1.28
N LYS A 330 -7.88 25.61 -0.07
CA LYS A 330 -7.21 26.34 1.01
C LYS A 330 -5.79 25.81 1.29
N GLU A 331 -5.60 24.49 1.18
CA GLU A 331 -4.28 23.87 1.40
C GLU A 331 -3.47 23.76 0.09
N LEU A 332 -4.13 23.57 -1.04
CA LEU A 332 -3.48 23.35 -2.33
C LEU A 332 -2.85 24.63 -2.89
N GLU A 333 -3.60 25.73 -2.91
CA GLU A 333 -3.16 27.00 -3.51
C GLU A 333 -1.83 27.51 -2.92
N PRO A 334 -1.66 27.59 -1.58
CA PRO A 334 -0.39 28.00 -0.99
C PRO A 334 0.77 27.05 -1.32
N LEU A 335 0.51 25.75 -1.38
CA LEU A 335 1.53 24.75 -1.70
C LEU A 335 1.95 24.81 -3.18
N MET A 336 1.07 25.18 -4.09
CA MET A 336 1.42 25.39 -5.50
C MET A 336 2.23 26.68 -5.69
N GLY A 337 2.03 27.69 -4.85
CA GLY A 337 2.71 28.98 -4.92
C GLY A 337 4.09 29.03 -4.24
N ASP A 338 4.34 28.20 -3.23
CA ASP A 338 5.51 28.28 -2.35
C ASP A 338 6.47 27.08 -2.51
N ASP A 339 7.50 27.26 -3.35
CA ASP A 339 8.54 26.26 -3.60
C ASP A 339 9.39 25.96 -2.34
N ALA A 340 9.60 26.98 -1.47
CA ALA A 340 10.40 26.82 -0.26
C ALA A 340 9.67 25.91 0.73
N ARG A 341 8.37 26.13 0.91
CA ARG A 341 7.52 25.28 1.77
C ARG A 341 7.50 23.84 1.26
N ARG A 342 7.34 23.61 -0.05
CA ARG A 342 7.39 22.23 -0.60
C ARG A 342 8.74 21.57 -0.37
N ARG A 343 9.86 22.27 -0.58
CA ARG A 343 11.19 21.72 -0.28
C ARG A 343 11.35 21.37 1.20
N GLN A 344 10.85 22.21 2.10
CA GLN A 344 10.86 21.90 3.54
C GLN A 344 10.06 20.65 3.87
N MET A 345 8.87 20.50 3.28
CA MET A 345 8.03 19.32 3.45
C MET A 345 8.70 18.06 2.87
N ALA A 346 9.36 18.17 1.71
CA ALA A 346 10.11 17.07 1.09
C ALA A 346 11.26 16.59 1.99
N GLU A 347 12.02 17.51 2.59
CA GLU A 347 13.06 17.16 3.56
C GLU A 347 12.46 16.51 4.82
N ALA A 348 11.30 16.96 5.27
CA ALA A 348 10.60 16.39 6.41
C ALA A 348 10.16 14.92 6.16
N CYS A 349 9.89 14.54 4.92
CA CYS A 349 9.58 13.15 4.55
C CYS A 349 10.66 12.17 5.01
N LYS A 350 11.94 12.59 5.03
CA LYS A 350 13.08 11.75 5.47
C LYS A 350 12.92 11.25 6.91
N LYS A 351 12.22 12.01 7.76
CA LYS A 351 11.97 11.63 9.17
C LYS A 351 10.96 10.49 9.30
N ALA A 352 10.00 10.41 8.37
CA ALA A 352 8.99 9.36 8.33
C ALA A 352 9.40 8.15 7.46
N ALA A 353 10.39 8.33 6.58
CA ALA A 353 10.82 7.30 5.64
C ALA A 353 11.54 6.13 6.33
N LYS A 354 11.19 4.90 5.94
CA LYS A 354 11.81 3.65 6.37
C LYS A 354 12.16 2.79 5.14
N PRO A 355 13.14 3.20 4.33
CA PRO A 355 13.43 2.55 3.04
C PRO A 355 13.96 1.11 3.18
N GLN A 356 14.53 0.75 4.34
CA GLN A 356 15.12 -0.57 4.56
C GLN A 356 14.12 -1.63 5.06
N ALA A 357 12.85 -1.30 5.26
CA ALA A 357 11.87 -2.19 5.87
C ALA A 357 11.79 -3.57 5.22
N ALA A 358 11.72 -3.65 3.87
CA ALA A 358 11.67 -4.92 3.15
C ALA A 358 12.94 -5.76 3.38
N SER A 359 14.10 -5.12 3.39
CA SER A 359 15.42 -5.71 3.60
C SER A 359 15.58 -6.26 5.02
N GLU A 360 15.13 -5.52 6.03
CA GLU A 360 15.16 -5.92 7.44
C GLU A 360 14.23 -7.12 7.69
N ILE A 361 13.00 -7.08 7.16
CA ILE A 361 12.07 -8.20 7.27
C ILE A 361 12.65 -9.45 6.60
N ALA A 362 13.19 -9.34 5.38
CA ALA A 362 13.78 -10.46 4.67
C ALA A 362 14.93 -11.10 5.46
N ALA A 363 15.80 -10.30 6.09
CA ALA A 363 16.87 -10.80 6.95
C ALA A 363 16.33 -11.64 8.13
N ARG A 364 15.28 -11.14 8.78
CA ARG A 364 14.64 -11.84 9.91
C ARG A 364 13.98 -13.15 9.46
N LEU A 365 13.28 -13.16 8.32
CA LEU A 365 12.68 -14.38 7.78
C LEU A 365 13.74 -15.45 7.48
N ILE A 366 14.90 -15.04 6.95
CA ILE A 366 16.02 -15.94 6.69
C ILE A 366 16.58 -16.52 8.01
N GLU A 367 16.65 -15.72 9.08
CA GLU A 367 17.04 -16.20 10.41
C GLU A 367 16.00 -17.17 11.00
N MET A 368 14.70 -16.90 10.84
CA MET A 368 13.62 -17.78 11.27
C MET A 368 13.70 -19.14 10.58
N ALA A 369 14.03 -19.17 9.29
CA ALA A 369 14.20 -20.40 8.52
C ALA A 369 15.36 -21.27 9.00
N LYS A 370 16.45 -20.69 9.54
CA LYS A 370 17.61 -21.42 10.04
C LYS A 370 17.37 -22.09 11.39
N LYS A 371 16.39 -21.61 12.15
CA LYS A 371 16.06 -22.14 13.49
C LYS A 371 15.06 -23.30 13.45
N ASN A 372 14.52 -23.58 12.28
CA ASN A 372 13.55 -24.66 12.03
C ASN A 372 14.20 -25.81 11.26
#